data_eea13cecf1cb6afd7901867f96c53674
#
_entry.id   eea13cecf1cb6afd7901867f96c53674
#
_cell.length_a   1.000
_cell.length_b   1.000
_cell.length_c   1.000
_cell.angle_alpha   90.00
_cell.angle_beta   90.00
_cell.angle_gamma   90.00
#
_symmetry.space_group_name_H-M   'P 1'
#
loop_
_entity.id
_entity.type
_entity.pdbx_description
1 polymer ?
#
loop_
_entity_poly.entity_id
_entity_poly.type
_entity_poly.pdbx_seq_one_letter_code
_entity_poly.pdbx_strand_id
1 'polypeptide(L)'
;MIDYNFQIYKIFFDFSEKTNVNFNYLCLLAKKSQQQLRNLDETMKSVWNIRQIGNEEHSAINHLSAVLGISAELSKLLVIRNVITFDEAKAFFRPSLDNLHDPFLMRDMSTAVERVNKALREQEKILVYGDYDVDGTTAVSLVYGFLKQYTKNIRYYIPDRYTEGYGISFKGIEFAKDNGFSLVIALDCGIKSNDKIDLANRYGSIDFIICDHHTPGVDLPKAVAVLDPHRADCEYPYEHLSGCGVGFKLVQALCMSNMLDIDEAFKYLDLAAVSIASDIVPITGENRVLASFGLRKLNFNPSAGLKSIKDVCGLNKKTVDISDIVFKIGPRINASGRLHSGAEAVQLLTSTNDEVLQQKCADIDGYNSERKDIDKSTTEEAKRQFAEQPDYKEKKSIVLYNPSWNKGIVGIVASRIAEEFCRPTIILTDSDDGLVAGSGRSVVGFDLYSAIDSCADLLVNFGGHPYAAGLTLRREQLTDFAIRFDNFVCRNILPEQLIPQIDIDTEIDFTSITPKFIRILKQFAPFGPHNMKPVFCTHGLSDFQNQSRLIGKDNTHAKLVLTQNGHTFFDGVAFCSGYMRHYNMANIIDHIKNKGQIDICYTIEDNNFNGSITNQLMIRDIRIIC
;
A
#
# COMPACT_ATOMS: atom_id res chain seq x y z
N MET A 1 38.93 13.08 15.04
CA MET A 1 38.12 14.21 15.58
C MET A 1 38.92 15.20 16.44
N ILE A 2 39.95 14.80 17.17
CA ILE A 2 40.76 15.71 18.02
C ILE A 2 41.69 16.61 17.14
N ASP A 3 42.22 16.10 16.03
CA ASP A 3 43.11 16.85 15.14
C ASP A 3 42.41 17.96 14.32
N TYR A 4 41.14 17.78 13.96
CA TYR A 4 40.40 18.75 13.16
C TYR A 4 40.05 20.00 13.95
N ASN A 5 39.67 19.85 15.21
CA ASN A 5 39.40 20.97 16.10
C ASN A 5 40.63 21.82 16.39
N PHE A 6 41.81 21.20 16.49
CA PHE A 6 43.07 21.90 16.73
C PHE A 6 43.50 22.77 15.53
N GLN A 7 43.24 22.31 14.30
CA GLN A 7 43.53 23.08 13.10
C GLN A 7 42.60 24.29 12.96
N ILE A 8 41.31 24.13 13.28
CA ILE A 8 40.31 25.25 13.25
C ILE A 8 40.70 26.33 14.29
N TYR A 9 41.05 25.93 15.53
CA TYR A 9 41.47 26.89 16.54
C TYR A 9 42.73 27.63 16.15
N LYS A 10 43.68 27.01 15.45
CA LYS A 10 44.89 27.62 14.94
C LYS A 10 44.62 28.65 13.84
N ILE A 11 43.70 28.36 12.93
CA ILE A 11 43.22 29.27 11.87
C ILE A 11 42.56 30.53 12.47
N PHE A 12 41.73 30.37 13.50
CA PHE A 12 41.07 31.50 14.16
C PHE A 12 42.02 32.33 15.00
N PHE A 13 43.06 31.73 15.58
CA PHE A 13 44.08 32.44 16.31
C PHE A 13 44.93 33.27 15.37
N ASP A 14 45.41 32.71 14.26
CA ASP A 14 46.18 33.42 13.23
C ASP A 14 45.41 34.56 12.58
N PHE A 15 44.06 34.38 12.42
CA PHE A 15 43.20 35.43 11.88
C PHE A 15 42.98 36.57 12.89
N SER A 16 42.82 36.24 14.18
CA SER A 16 42.70 37.21 15.27
C SER A 16 43.95 38.11 15.40
N GLU A 17 45.16 37.53 15.30
CA GLU A 17 46.39 38.30 15.31
C GLU A 17 46.55 39.24 14.10
N LYS A 18 46.07 38.80 12.92
CA LYS A 18 46.19 39.60 11.68
C LYS A 18 45.14 40.70 11.55
N THR A 19 44.00 40.60 12.22
CA THR A 19 42.84 41.50 11.98
C THR A 19 42.44 42.31 13.19
N ASN A 20 43.08 42.16 14.34
CA ASN A 20 42.74 42.81 15.60
C ASN A 20 41.28 42.55 16.09
N VAL A 21 40.68 41.43 15.64
CA VAL A 21 39.36 40.97 16.09
C VAL A 21 39.53 40.07 17.30
N ASN A 22 38.73 40.29 18.33
CA ASN A 22 38.82 39.55 19.58
C ASN A 22 38.64 38.03 19.37
N PHE A 23 39.65 37.24 19.67
CA PHE A 23 39.65 35.78 19.52
C PHE A 23 38.47 35.10 20.21
N ASN A 24 38.10 35.55 21.41
CA ASN A 24 36.96 35.03 22.13
C ASN A 24 35.63 35.30 21.40
N TYR A 25 35.52 36.44 20.71
CA TYR A 25 34.35 36.76 19.89
C TYR A 25 34.26 35.87 18.66
N LEU A 26 35.37 35.60 17.98
CA LEU A 26 35.44 34.64 16.86
C LEU A 26 35.11 33.24 17.29
N CYS A 27 35.62 32.80 18.46
CA CYS A 27 35.27 31.51 19.02
C CYS A 27 33.78 31.40 19.45
N LEU A 28 33.19 32.50 19.90
CA LEU A 28 31.75 32.54 20.23
C LEU A 28 30.87 32.51 18.97
N LEU A 29 31.27 33.18 17.89
CA LEU A 29 30.61 33.09 16.60
C LEU A 29 30.75 31.70 15.98
N ALA A 30 31.94 31.10 16.06
CA ALA A 30 32.16 29.74 15.61
C ALA A 30 31.33 28.70 16.41
N LYS A 31 31.21 28.87 17.73
CA LYS A 31 30.34 28.04 18.57
C LYS A 31 28.87 28.25 18.26
N LYS A 32 28.43 29.48 18.02
CA LYS A 32 27.05 29.78 17.61
C LYS A 32 26.75 29.22 16.24
N SER A 33 27.65 29.36 15.25
CA SER A 33 27.47 28.77 13.93
C SER A 33 27.56 27.23 13.97
N GLN A 34 28.45 26.64 14.77
CA GLN A 34 28.47 25.18 14.99
C GLN A 34 27.21 24.66 15.70
N GLN A 35 26.65 25.44 16.62
CA GLN A 35 25.40 25.09 17.29
C GLN A 35 24.18 25.26 16.36
N GLN A 36 24.20 26.30 15.50
CA GLN A 36 23.22 26.45 14.42
C GLN A 36 23.38 25.32 13.37
N LEU A 37 24.60 24.98 12.96
CA LEU A 37 24.89 23.86 12.05
C LEU A 37 24.49 22.51 12.67
N ARG A 38 24.75 22.27 13.96
CA ARG A 38 24.27 21.07 14.66
C ARG A 38 22.75 21.01 14.75
N ASN A 39 22.08 22.13 14.98
CA ASN A 39 20.62 22.21 14.98
C ASN A 39 20.02 22.04 13.57
N LEU A 40 20.76 22.40 12.52
CA LEU A 40 20.42 22.13 11.12
C LEU A 40 20.68 20.67 10.74
N ASP A 41 21.77 20.08 11.24
CA ASP A 41 22.17 18.69 11.00
C ASP A 41 21.25 17.66 11.71
N GLU A 42 20.64 18.06 12.86
CA GLU A 42 19.62 17.23 13.53
C GLU A 42 18.30 17.14 12.75
N THR A 43 18.05 18.04 11.78
CA THR A 43 16.87 18.00 10.90
C THR A 43 17.04 17.11 9.66
N MET A 44 18.26 16.59 9.37
CA MET A 44 18.54 15.78 8.19
C MET A 44 18.66 14.30 8.54
N LYS A 45 17.52 13.61 8.73
CA LYS A 45 17.49 12.20 9.17
C LYS A 45 16.91 11.21 8.16
N SER A 46 16.95 11.51 6.86
CA SER A 46 16.56 10.56 5.82
C SER A 46 17.76 10.15 4.96
N VAL A 47 17.74 8.91 4.48
CA VAL A 47 18.69 8.42 3.48
C VAL A 47 18.02 8.51 2.11
N TRP A 48 18.65 9.21 1.16
CA TRP A 48 18.22 9.27 -0.23
C TRP A 48 18.95 8.21 -1.04
N ASN A 49 18.19 7.23 -1.51
CA ASN A 49 18.68 6.14 -2.33
C ASN A 49 18.42 6.46 -3.80
N ILE A 50 19.37 7.08 -4.47
CA ILE A 50 19.24 7.39 -5.90
C ILE A 50 19.52 6.11 -6.70
N ARG A 51 18.53 5.70 -7.53
CA ARG A 51 18.64 4.51 -8.38
C ARG A 51 19.82 4.62 -9.33
N GLN A 52 20.82 3.79 -9.12
CA GLN A 52 21.96 3.64 -10.01
C GLN A 52 21.57 2.82 -11.24
N ILE A 53 22.15 3.15 -12.37
CA ILE A 53 21.86 2.53 -13.68
C ILE A 53 23.11 1.79 -14.15
N GLY A 54 22.95 0.50 -14.51
CA GLY A 54 24.00 -0.32 -15.11
C GLY A 54 24.19 -0.04 -16.61
N ASN A 55 25.25 -0.61 -17.18
CA ASN A 55 25.59 -0.37 -18.58
C ASN A 55 24.50 -0.86 -19.57
N GLU A 56 23.88 -2.00 -19.30
CA GLU A 56 22.79 -2.55 -20.11
C GLU A 56 21.54 -1.66 -20.04
N GLU A 57 21.21 -1.18 -18.82
CA GLU A 57 20.12 -0.24 -18.62
C GLU A 57 20.36 1.08 -19.36
N HIS A 58 21.60 1.60 -19.38
CA HIS A 58 21.97 2.80 -20.17
C HIS A 58 21.71 2.60 -21.68
N SER A 59 22.06 1.43 -22.23
CA SER A 59 21.78 1.10 -23.62
C SER A 59 20.27 1.09 -23.91
N ALA A 60 19.46 0.49 -23.05
CA ALA A 60 18.01 0.46 -23.16
C ALA A 60 17.40 1.87 -23.05
N ILE A 61 17.89 2.72 -22.13
CA ILE A 61 17.45 4.11 -21.98
C ILE A 61 17.68 4.88 -23.28
N ASN A 62 18.88 4.79 -23.86
CA ASN A 62 19.22 5.49 -25.10
C ASN A 62 18.37 5.00 -26.28
N HIS A 63 18.17 3.68 -26.38
CA HIS A 63 17.31 3.09 -27.40
C HIS A 63 15.86 3.60 -27.29
N LEU A 64 15.24 3.49 -26.10
CA LEU A 64 13.86 3.94 -25.87
C LEU A 64 13.70 5.45 -26.08
N SER A 65 14.69 6.25 -25.66
CA SER A 65 14.67 7.70 -25.88
C SER A 65 14.62 8.03 -27.37
N ALA A 66 15.42 7.34 -28.18
CA ALA A 66 15.46 7.56 -29.62
C ALA A 66 14.17 7.11 -30.34
N VAL A 67 13.70 5.88 -30.05
CA VAL A 67 12.55 5.29 -30.78
C VAL A 67 11.19 5.88 -30.34
N LEU A 68 11.07 6.31 -29.09
CA LEU A 68 9.84 6.93 -28.58
C LEU A 68 9.85 8.47 -28.70
N GLY A 69 11.00 9.08 -28.95
CA GLY A 69 11.17 10.55 -28.98
C GLY A 69 10.86 11.22 -27.65
N ILE A 70 11.22 10.58 -26.54
CA ILE A 70 11.04 11.07 -25.17
C ILE A 70 12.39 11.38 -24.51
N SER A 71 12.40 12.09 -23.39
CA SER A 71 13.65 12.42 -22.69
C SER A 71 14.29 11.19 -22.02
N ALA A 72 15.59 11.27 -21.75
CA ALA A 72 16.35 10.19 -21.11
C ALA A 72 15.79 9.85 -19.71
N GLU A 73 15.33 10.86 -18.96
CA GLU A 73 14.73 10.66 -17.63
C GLU A 73 13.43 9.84 -17.71
N LEU A 74 12.56 10.13 -18.70
CA LEU A 74 11.34 9.33 -18.92
C LEU A 74 11.66 7.92 -19.40
N SER A 75 12.69 7.75 -20.24
CA SER A 75 13.16 6.43 -20.67
C SER A 75 13.76 5.65 -19.50
N LYS A 76 14.51 6.32 -18.59
CA LYS A 76 14.99 5.72 -17.35
C LYS A 76 13.82 5.21 -16.49
N LEU A 77 12.74 5.99 -16.38
CA LEU A 77 11.54 5.56 -15.64
C LEU A 77 10.89 4.30 -16.23
N LEU A 78 10.95 4.07 -17.53
CA LEU A 78 10.50 2.84 -18.16
C LEU A 78 11.41 1.66 -17.82
N VAL A 79 12.73 1.87 -17.99
CA VAL A 79 13.74 0.81 -17.80
C VAL A 79 13.74 0.29 -16.36
N ILE A 80 13.66 1.17 -15.36
CA ILE A 80 13.57 0.75 -13.94
C ILE A 80 12.26 0.01 -13.60
N ARG A 81 11.28 0.03 -14.51
CA ARG A 81 10.02 -0.73 -14.45
C ARG A 81 10.05 -1.98 -15.35
N ASN A 82 11.26 -2.39 -15.78
CA ASN A 82 11.48 -3.52 -16.69
C ASN A 82 10.77 -3.38 -18.04
N VAL A 83 10.58 -2.15 -18.51
CA VAL A 83 10.08 -1.85 -19.86
C VAL A 83 11.27 -1.40 -20.70
N ILE A 84 11.83 -2.31 -21.49
CA ILE A 84 13.12 -2.11 -22.16
C ILE A 84 13.04 -2.13 -23.71
N THR A 85 11.91 -2.60 -24.25
CA THR A 85 11.68 -2.66 -25.71
C THR A 85 10.57 -1.69 -26.12
N PHE A 86 10.50 -1.40 -27.43
CA PHE A 86 9.43 -0.58 -28.02
C PHE A 86 8.04 -1.22 -27.83
N ASP A 87 7.93 -2.54 -28.03
CA ASP A 87 6.64 -3.23 -27.92
C ASP A 87 6.15 -3.28 -26.48
N GLU A 88 7.03 -3.49 -25.50
CA GLU A 88 6.71 -3.37 -24.07
C GLU A 88 6.28 -1.94 -23.73
N ALA A 89 6.97 -0.92 -24.22
CA ALA A 89 6.60 0.48 -24.01
C ALA A 89 5.23 0.80 -24.64
N LYS A 90 4.96 0.26 -25.84
CA LYS A 90 3.66 0.38 -26.50
C LYS A 90 2.55 -0.25 -25.66
N ALA A 91 2.75 -1.48 -25.17
CA ALA A 91 1.78 -2.16 -24.28
C ALA A 91 1.59 -1.40 -22.98
N PHE A 92 2.67 -0.88 -22.38
CA PHE A 92 2.64 -0.09 -21.15
C PHE A 92 1.81 1.20 -21.31
N PHE A 93 2.02 1.97 -22.38
CA PHE A 93 1.31 3.23 -22.62
C PHE A 93 -0.06 3.05 -23.27
N ARG A 94 -0.32 1.90 -23.88
CA ARG A 94 -1.57 1.60 -24.61
C ARG A 94 -2.11 0.24 -24.18
N PRO A 95 -2.50 0.08 -22.87
CA PRO A 95 -3.11 -1.17 -22.42
C PRO A 95 -4.37 -1.47 -23.24
N SER A 96 -4.52 -2.73 -23.66
CA SER A 96 -5.70 -3.25 -24.38
C SER A 96 -6.24 -4.47 -23.63
N LEU A 97 -7.55 -4.69 -23.66
CA LEU A 97 -8.17 -5.91 -23.15
C LEU A 97 -7.72 -7.15 -23.91
N ASP A 98 -7.26 -7.00 -25.15
CA ASP A 98 -6.64 -8.08 -25.95
C ASP A 98 -5.30 -8.57 -25.37
N ASN A 99 -4.70 -7.81 -24.44
CA ASN A 99 -3.49 -8.20 -23.73
C ASN A 99 -3.76 -9.08 -22.49
N LEU A 100 -5.03 -9.38 -22.20
CA LEU A 100 -5.37 -10.36 -21.18
C LEU A 100 -5.03 -11.75 -21.66
N HIS A 101 -4.37 -12.54 -20.82
CA HIS A 101 -4.01 -13.91 -21.15
C HIS A 101 -5.26 -14.80 -21.22
N ASP A 102 -5.18 -15.88 -22.01
CA ASP A 102 -6.21 -16.90 -22.04
C ASP A 102 -6.39 -17.50 -20.63
N PRO A 103 -7.59 -17.45 -20.04
CA PRO A 103 -7.82 -17.99 -18.71
C PRO A 103 -7.58 -19.50 -18.62
N PHE A 104 -7.69 -20.24 -19.73
CA PHE A 104 -7.46 -21.68 -19.77
C PHE A 104 -5.98 -22.08 -19.65
N LEU A 105 -5.05 -21.13 -19.70
CA LEU A 105 -3.65 -21.36 -19.33
C LEU A 105 -3.47 -21.56 -17.81
N MET A 106 -4.44 -21.14 -17.00
CA MET A 106 -4.39 -21.38 -15.55
C MET A 106 -4.74 -22.84 -15.25
N ARG A 107 -3.87 -23.48 -14.46
CA ARG A 107 -4.06 -24.88 -14.07
C ARG A 107 -5.44 -25.10 -13.46
N ASP A 108 -6.08 -26.21 -13.79
CA ASP A 108 -7.42 -26.64 -13.37
C ASP A 108 -8.60 -25.77 -13.87
N MET A 109 -8.37 -24.73 -14.68
CA MET A 109 -9.44 -23.85 -15.17
C MET A 109 -10.53 -24.61 -15.91
N SER A 110 -10.16 -25.53 -16.81
CA SER A 110 -11.14 -26.37 -17.52
C SER A 110 -12.02 -27.19 -16.58
N THR A 111 -11.41 -27.80 -15.57
CA THR A 111 -12.12 -28.58 -14.54
C THR A 111 -13.06 -27.70 -13.71
N ALA A 112 -12.62 -26.49 -13.34
CA ALA A 112 -13.46 -25.52 -12.62
C ALA A 112 -14.68 -25.11 -13.45
N VAL A 113 -14.46 -24.78 -14.73
CA VAL A 113 -15.55 -24.41 -15.68
C VAL A 113 -16.54 -25.54 -15.86
N GLU A 114 -16.07 -26.78 -16.08
CA GLU A 114 -16.93 -27.95 -16.20
C GLU A 114 -17.77 -28.19 -14.95
N ARG A 115 -17.17 -28.05 -13.75
CA ARG A 115 -17.85 -28.22 -12.47
C ARG A 115 -18.92 -27.15 -12.23
N VAL A 116 -18.62 -25.87 -12.54
CA VAL A 116 -19.63 -24.80 -12.46
C VAL A 116 -20.75 -25.03 -13.45
N ASN A 117 -20.43 -25.37 -14.71
CA ASN A 117 -21.43 -25.63 -15.74
C ASN A 117 -22.31 -26.83 -15.39
N LYS A 118 -21.77 -27.86 -14.74
CA LYS A 118 -22.57 -28.99 -14.20
C LYS A 118 -23.54 -28.47 -13.15
N ALA A 119 -23.08 -27.68 -12.16
CA ALA A 119 -23.93 -27.16 -11.11
C ALA A 119 -25.09 -26.29 -11.67
N LEU A 120 -24.82 -25.49 -12.69
CA LEU A 120 -25.84 -24.67 -13.36
C LEU A 120 -26.88 -25.53 -14.09
N ARG A 121 -26.45 -26.54 -14.86
CA ARG A 121 -27.35 -27.44 -15.58
C ARG A 121 -28.23 -28.26 -14.64
N GLU A 122 -27.66 -28.78 -13.55
CA GLU A 122 -28.32 -29.62 -12.59
C GLU A 122 -29.07 -28.86 -11.49
N GLN A 123 -29.06 -27.52 -11.59
CA GLN A 123 -29.70 -26.60 -10.61
C GLN A 123 -29.22 -26.85 -9.17
N GLU A 124 -27.95 -27.17 -9.02
CA GLU A 124 -27.33 -27.40 -7.71
C GLU A 124 -27.28 -26.10 -6.89
N LYS A 125 -27.19 -26.23 -5.57
CA LYS A 125 -26.95 -25.07 -4.69
C LYS A 125 -25.47 -24.72 -4.66
N ILE A 126 -25.15 -23.46 -5.05
CA ILE A 126 -23.81 -22.92 -5.11
C ILE A 126 -23.60 -21.93 -3.97
N LEU A 127 -22.50 -22.07 -3.22
CA LEU A 127 -22.05 -21.11 -2.23
C LEU A 127 -20.80 -20.39 -2.74
N VAL A 128 -20.87 -19.06 -2.90
CA VAL A 128 -19.70 -18.22 -3.19
C VAL A 128 -19.13 -17.76 -1.86
N TYR A 129 -17.97 -18.24 -1.52
CA TYR A 129 -17.28 -18.00 -0.26
C TYR A 129 -16.10 -17.07 -0.48
N GLY A 130 -15.81 -16.13 0.42
CA GLY A 130 -14.61 -15.30 0.30
C GLY A 130 -14.20 -14.69 1.63
N ASP A 131 -13.03 -14.05 1.67
CA ASP A 131 -12.56 -13.37 2.86
C ASP A 131 -13.30 -12.03 3.11
N TYR A 132 -13.12 -11.48 4.29
CA TYR A 132 -13.85 -10.29 4.78
C TYR A 132 -13.23 -8.95 4.38
N ASP A 133 -12.09 -8.93 3.72
CA ASP A 133 -11.43 -7.70 3.27
C ASP A 133 -11.93 -7.21 1.90
N VAL A 134 -11.28 -6.19 1.32
CA VAL A 134 -11.72 -5.63 0.04
C VAL A 134 -11.54 -6.62 -1.10
N ASP A 135 -10.43 -7.38 -1.13
CA ASP A 135 -10.19 -8.33 -2.19
C ASP A 135 -11.23 -9.46 -2.15
N GLY A 136 -11.38 -10.11 -0.99
CA GLY A 136 -12.37 -11.17 -0.83
C GLY A 136 -13.81 -10.70 -1.10
N THR A 137 -14.23 -9.55 -0.58
CA THR A 137 -15.59 -9.05 -0.77
C THR A 137 -15.87 -8.60 -2.22
N THR A 138 -14.89 -8.03 -2.93
CA THR A 138 -15.04 -7.69 -4.35
C THR A 138 -15.01 -8.94 -5.24
N ALA A 139 -14.18 -9.94 -4.92
CA ALA A 139 -14.13 -11.23 -5.60
C ALA A 139 -15.48 -11.95 -5.49
N VAL A 140 -16.03 -12.03 -4.28
CA VAL A 140 -17.37 -12.59 -4.05
C VAL A 140 -18.43 -11.81 -4.81
N SER A 141 -18.38 -10.48 -4.76
CA SER A 141 -19.35 -9.63 -5.46
C SER A 141 -19.32 -9.82 -6.97
N LEU A 142 -18.13 -10.05 -7.54
CA LEU A 142 -17.92 -10.30 -8.97
C LEU A 142 -18.51 -11.66 -9.36
N VAL A 143 -18.06 -12.75 -8.72
CA VAL A 143 -18.45 -14.12 -9.09
C VAL A 143 -19.93 -14.37 -8.76
N TYR A 144 -20.39 -13.97 -7.58
CA TYR A 144 -21.79 -14.05 -7.20
C TYR A 144 -22.67 -13.20 -8.13
N GLY A 145 -22.27 -11.97 -8.42
CA GLY A 145 -23.00 -11.05 -9.31
C GLY A 145 -23.15 -11.62 -10.73
N PHE A 146 -22.12 -12.32 -11.25
CA PHE A 146 -22.17 -12.99 -12.53
C PHE A 146 -23.10 -14.22 -12.48
N LEU A 147 -22.86 -15.15 -11.55
CA LEU A 147 -23.58 -16.45 -11.52
C LEU A 147 -25.06 -16.29 -11.16
N LYS A 148 -25.45 -15.32 -10.34
CA LYS A 148 -26.86 -15.09 -9.98
C LYS A 148 -27.76 -14.73 -11.17
N GLN A 149 -27.18 -14.37 -12.32
CA GLN A 149 -27.94 -14.15 -13.55
C GLN A 149 -28.44 -15.47 -14.16
N TYR A 150 -27.77 -16.59 -13.86
CA TYR A 150 -28.02 -17.90 -14.44
C TYR A 150 -28.69 -18.89 -13.48
N THR A 151 -28.63 -18.64 -12.16
CA THR A 151 -29.30 -19.49 -11.17
C THR A 151 -29.81 -18.69 -9.98
N LYS A 152 -30.93 -19.16 -9.39
CA LYS A 152 -31.46 -18.65 -8.11
C LYS A 152 -30.96 -19.46 -6.92
N ASN A 153 -30.35 -20.64 -7.17
CA ASN A 153 -29.84 -21.53 -6.14
C ASN A 153 -28.42 -21.15 -5.72
N ILE A 154 -28.20 -19.88 -5.47
CA ILE A 154 -26.87 -19.33 -5.13
C ILE A 154 -26.96 -18.41 -3.91
N ARG A 155 -25.97 -18.55 -3.03
CA ARG A 155 -25.76 -17.62 -1.90
C ARG A 155 -24.27 -17.28 -1.80
N TYR A 156 -23.96 -16.27 -0.98
CA TYR A 156 -22.58 -15.97 -0.60
C TYR A 156 -22.40 -16.12 0.91
N TYR A 157 -21.16 -16.32 1.33
CA TYR A 157 -20.73 -16.40 2.73
C TYR A 157 -19.42 -15.66 2.92
N ILE A 158 -19.38 -14.80 3.95
CA ILE A 158 -18.17 -14.12 4.40
C ILE A 158 -17.98 -14.49 5.87
N PRO A 159 -16.83 -15.07 6.27
CA PRO A 159 -16.56 -15.46 7.64
C PRO A 159 -16.47 -14.24 8.56
N ASP A 160 -16.86 -14.41 9.80
CA ASP A 160 -16.67 -13.41 10.83
C ASP A 160 -15.20 -13.36 11.27
N ARG A 161 -14.59 -12.17 11.15
CA ARG A 161 -13.17 -11.96 11.44
C ARG A 161 -12.75 -12.38 12.84
N TYR A 162 -13.64 -12.24 13.83
CA TYR A 162 -13.32 -12.46 15.25
C TYR A 162 -13.57 -13.88 15.71
N THR A 163 -14.69 -14.46 15.27
CA THR A 163 -15.13 -15.78 15.73
C THR A 163 -14.71 -16.91 14.81
N GLU A 164 -14.38 -16.63 13.55
CA GLU A 164 -14.01 -17.62 12.53
C GLU A 164 -12.57 -17.47 12.04
N GLY A 165 -12.05 -16.22 12.07
CA GLY A 165 -10.70 -15.91 11.59
C GLY A 165 -10.65 -15.68 10.09
N TYR A 166 -9.43 -15.77 9.52
CA TYR A 166 -9.15 -15.58 8.11
C TYR A 166 -9.39 -16.87 7.31
N GLY A 167 -9.99 -16.71 6.12
CA GLY A 167 -10.12 -17.75 5.13
C GLY A 167 -11.26 -18.74 5.40
N ILE A 168 -11.16 -19.97 4.86
CA ILE A 168 -12.20 -20.98 5.02
C ILE A 168 -12.29 -21.42 6.49
N SER A 169 -13.50 -21.37 7.07
CA SER A 169 -13.78 -21.73 8.46
C SER A 169 -14.53 -23.06 8.59
N PHE A 170 -14.41 -23.71 9.72
CA PHE A 170 -15.24 -24.89 10.04
C PHE A 170 -16.73 -24.56 10.06
N LYS A 171 -17.11 -23.38 10.62
CA LYS A 171 -18.51 -22.91 10.62
C LYS A 171 -19.04 -22.70 9.20
N GLY A 172 -18.20 -22.16 8.28
CA GLY A 172 -18.57 -21.97 6.88
C GLY A 172 -18.83 -23.31 6.16
N ILE A 173 -18.06 -24.37 6.49
CA ILE A 173 -18.28 -25.72 5.95
C ILE A 173 -19.57 -26.33 6.52
N GLU A 174 -19.80 -26.21 7.82
CA GLU A 174 -21.04 -26.66 8.46
C GLU A 174 -22.25 -25.92 7.86
N PHE A 175 -22.14 -24.61 7.68
CA PHE A 175 -23.16 -23.82 7.00
C PHE A 175 -23.45 -24.35 5.59
N ALA A 176 -22.42 -24.65 4.81
CA ALA A 176 -22.59 -25.21 3.47
C ALA A 176 -23.34 -26.57 3.51
N LYS A 177 -22.91 -27.48 4.41
CA LYS A 177 -23.53 -28.77 4.62
C LYS A 177 -24.99 -28.69 5.05
N ASP A 178 -25.27 -27.91 6.11
CA ASP A 178 -26.60 -27.85 6.72
C ASP A 178 -27.63 -27.18 5.81
N ASN A 179 -27.19 -26.31 4.89
CA ASN A 179 -28.04 -25.69 3.87
C ASN A 179 -28.07 -26.48 2.54
N GLY A 180 -27.35 -27.58 2.44
CA GLY A 180 -27.33 -28.49 1.27
C GLY A 180 -26.69 -27.89 0.04
N PHE A 181 -25.61 -27.10 0.22
CA PHE A 181 -24.77 -26.63 -0.89
C PHE A 181 -23.89 -27.81 -1.36
N SER A 182 -23.84 -28.02 -2.67
CA SER A 182 -23.01 -29.07 -3.28
C SER A 182 -21.75 -28.53 -3.94
N LEU A 183 -21.69 -27.25 -4.21
CA LEU A 183 -20.53 -26.56 -4.75
C LEU A 183 -20.21 -25.31 -3.93
N VAL A 184 -18.97 -25.21 -3.47
CA VAL A 184 -18.40 -23.99 -2.86
C VAL A 184 -17.32 -23.42 -3.78
N ILE A 185 -17.44 -22.17 -4.16
CA ILE A 185 -16.40 -21.41 -4.88
C ILE A 185 -15.76 -20.49 -3.87
N ALA A 186 -14.56 -20.84 -3.41
CA ALA A 186 -13.78 -20.05 -2.45
C ALA A 186 -12.90 -19.06 -3.20
N LEU A 187 -12.97 -17.80 -2.83
CA LEU A 187 -12.33 -16.67 -3.48
C LEU A 187 -11.41 -15.95 -2.49
N ASP A 188 -10.20 -15.64 -2.92
CA ASP A 188 -9.20 -14.93 -2.11
C ASP A 188 -8.84 -15.68 -0.82
N CYS A 189 -9.03 -16.97 -0.80
CA CYS A 189 -8.69 -17.85 0.33
C CYS A 189 -8.77 -19.33 -0.06
N GLY A 190 -8.13 -20.15 0.75
CA GLY A 190 -8.33 -21.59 0.68
C GLY A 190 -7.10 -22.39 0.29
N ILE A 191 -6.08 -21.81 -0.31
CA ILE A 191 -4.87 -22.50 -0.79
C ILE A 191 -4.11 -23.26 0.32
N LYS A 192 -4.27 -22.86 1.58
CA LYS A 192 -3.68 -23.52 2.76
C LYS A 192 -4.71 -24.19 3.68
N SER A 193 -5.96 -24.34 3.23
CA SER A 193 -7.08 -24.85 4.06
C SER A 193 -7.25 -26.37 3.96
N ASN A 194 -6.16 -27.14 3.97
CA ASN A 194 -6.17 -28.59 3.75
C ASN A 194 -7.09 -29.32 4.74
N ASP A 195 -7.03 -28.99 6.04
CA ASP A 195 -7.84 -29.60 7.10
C ASP A 195 -9.35 -29.36 6.93
N LYS A 196 -9.71 -28.16 6.44
CA LYS A 196 -11.10 -27.75 6.16
C LYS A 196 -11.63 -28.47 4.92
N ILE A 197 -10.83 -28.54 3.85
CA ILE A 197 -11.20 -29.26 2.63
C ILE A 197 -11.29 -30.76 2.89
N ASP A 198 -10.39 -31.35 3.68
CA ASP A 198 -10.47 -32.74 4.10
C ASP A 198 -11.74 -33.04 4.94
N LEU A 199 -12.20 -32.07 5.76
CA LEU A 199 -13.49 -32.21 6.46
C LEU A 199 -14.66 -32.18 5.47
N ALA A 200 -14.69 -31.27 4.52
CA ALA A 200 -15.74 -31.22 3.50
C ALA A 200 -15.79 -32.49 2.65
N ASN A 201 -14.63 -33.01 2.26
CA ASN A 201 -14.50 -34.27 1.51
C ASN A 201 -15.05 -35.48 2.31
N ARG A 202 -14.88 -35.50 3.64
CA ARG A 202 -15.46 -36.53 4.48
C ARG A 202 -16.99 -36.52 4.51
N TYR A 203 -17.61 -35.36 4.29
CA TYR A 203 -19.08 -35.31 4.13
C TYR A 203 -19.53 -35.87 2.79
N GLY A 204 -18.65 -35.92 1.76
CA GLY A 204 -18.90 -36.55 0.46
C GLY A 204 -19.98 -35.87 -0.40
N SER A 205 -20.42 -34.69 -0.04
CA SER A 205 -21.52 -33.98 -0.71
C SER A 205 -21.19 -32.54 -1.12
N ILE A 206 -19.98 -32.07 -0.85
CA ILE A 206 -19.58 -30.67 -1.10
C ILE A 206 -18.26 -30.68 -1.87
N ASP A 207 -18.32 -30.19 -3.10
CA ASP A 207 -17.16 -29.95 -3.94
C ASP A 207 -16.65 -28.51 -3.71
N PHE A 208 -15.32 -28.34 -3.75
CA PHE A 208 -14.68 -27.03 -3.68
C PHE A 208 -13.97 -26.68 -4.97
N ILE A 209 -14.13 -25.42 -5.42
CA ILE A 209 -13.25 -24.73 -6.36
C ILE A 209 -12.56 -23.62 -5.56
N ILE A 210 -11.24 -23.62 -5.52
CA ILE A 210 -10.43 -22.59 -4.85
C ILE A 210 -9.90 -21.64 -5.91
N CYS A 211 -10.15 -20.33 -5.73
CA CYS A 211 -9.64 -19.23 -6.56
C CYS A 211 -8.83 -18.34 -5.63
N ASP A 212 -7.55 -18.59 -5.52
CA ASP A 212 -6.65 -17.94 -4.57
C ASP A 212 -5.42 -17.37 -5.30
N HIS A 213 -4.68 -16.50 -4.63
CA HIS A 213 -3.45 -15.91 -5.13
C HIS A 213 -2.33 -15.88 -4.07
N HIS A 214 -2.60 -16.43 -2.90
CA HIS A 214 -1.61 -16.53 -1.84
C HIS A 214 -0.60 -17.64 -2.13
N THR A 215 0.62 -17.50 -1.61
CA THR A 215 1.67 -18.52 -1.75
C THR A 215 1.17 -19.87 -1.22
N PRO A 216 1.18 -20.94 -2.04
CA PRO A 216 0.74 -22.27 -1.64
C PRO A 216 1.55 -22.84 -0.47
N GLY A 217 0.97 -23.81 0.24
CA GLY A 217 1.68 -24.68 1.18
C GLY A 217 2.48 -25.76 0.46
N VAL A 218 3.08 -26.68 1.25
CA VAL A 218 3.80 -27.85 0.71
C VAL A 218 2.83 -28.76 -0.05
N ASP A 219 1.65 -28.98 0.52
CA ASP A 219 0.58 -29.77 -0.08
C ASP A 219 -0.60 -28.88 -0.45
N LEU A 220 -1.14 -29.09 -1.64
CA LEU A 220 -2.36 -28.40 -2.08
C LEU A 220 -3.60 -29.05 -1.46
N PRO A 221 -4.67 -28.27 -1.20
CA PRO A 221 -5.95 -28.82 -0.75
C PRO A 221 -6.57 -29.71 -1.82
N LYS A 222 -7.19 -30.80 -1.40
CA LYS A 222 -7.84 -31.81 -2.28
C LYS A 222 -9.22 -31.32 -2.74
N ALA A 223 -9.25 -30.16 -3.37
CA ALA A 223 -10.42 -29.57 -4.02
C ALA A 223 -10.61 -30.16 -5.43
N VAL A 224 -11.79 -29.95 -6.03
CA VAL A 224 -12.07 -30.37 -7.43
C VAL A 224 -11.20 -29.58 -8.39
N ALA A 225 -10.99 -28.30 -8.11
CA ALA A 225 -10.10 -27.43 -8.86
C ALA A 225 -9.43 -26.40 -7.93
N VAL A 226 -8.17 -26.08 -8.19
CA VAL A 226 -7.41 -25.08 -7.47
C VAL A 226 -6.81 -24.10 -8.47
N LEU A 227 -7.45 -22.94 -8.61
CA LEU A 227 -7.01 -21.84 -9.48
C LEU A 227 -6.13 -20.90 -8.67
N ASP A 228 -4.82 -21.03 -8.87
CA ASP A 228 -3.84 -20.18 -8.23
C ASP A 228 -2.60 -20.08 -9.13
N PRO A 229 -2.26 -18.87 -9.60
CA PRO A 229 -1.13 -18.68 -10.49
C PRO A 229 0.24 -18.89 -9.81
N HIS A 230 0.32 -18.89 -8.46
CA HIS A 230 1.56 -19.15 -7.72
C HIS A 230 1.86 -20.65 -7.53
N ARG A 231 1.02 -21.55 -8.00
CA ARG A 231 1.29 -22.98 -7.93
C ARG A 231 2.50 -23.33 -8.80
N ALA A 232 3.39 -24.17 -8.30
CA ALA A 232 4.59 -24.61 -9.01
C ALA A 232 4.31 -25.36 -10.33
N ASP A 233 3.10 -25.96 -10.48
CA ASP A 233 2.65 -26.68 -11.66
C ASP A 233 1.70 -25.84 -12.56
N CYS A 234 1.59 -24.52 -12.32
CA CYS A 234 0.77 -23.60 -13.10
C CYS A 234 1.66 -22.82 -14.10
N GLU A 235 1.32 -22.91 -15.37
CA GLU A 235 2.03 -22.21 -16.45
C GLU A 235 1.35 -20.87 -16.83
N TYR A 236 0.50 -20.34 -15.96
CA TYR A 236 -0.15 -19.06 -16.21
C TYR A 236 0.89 -17.92 -16.28
N PRO A 237 0.89 -17.11 -17.35
CA PRO A 237 2.00 -16.19 -17.61
C PRO A 237 2.15 -15.03 -16.62
N TYR A 238 1.16 -14.79 -15.75
CA TYR A 238 1.15 -13.68 -14.81
C TYR A 238 0.77 -14.12 -13.40
N GLU A 239 1.74 -14.17 -12.49
CA GLU A 239 1.57 -14.70 -11.14
C GLU A 239 0.87 -13.74 -10.15
N HIS A 240 0.83 -12.44 -10.42
CA HIS A 240 0.48 -11.42 -9.45
C HIS A 240 -0.98 -10.95 -9.54
N LEU A 241 -1.89 -11.77 -10.01
CA LEU A 241 -3.33 -11.44 -9.93
C LEU A 241 -3.75 -11.28 -8.46
N SER A 242 -4.72 -10.41 -8.19
CA SER A 242 -5.43 -10.40 -6.90
C SER A 242 -6.43 -11.55 -6.83
N GLY A 243 -6.98 -11.87 -5.66
CA GLY A 243 -8.01 -12.89 -5.51
C GLY A 243 -9.25 -12.60 -6.36
N CYS A 244 -9.68 -11.33 -6.43
CA CYS A 244 -10.71 -10.90 -7.37
C CYS A 244 -10.27 -11.04 -8.84
N GLY A 245 -8.99 -10.83 -9.14
CA GLY A 245 -8.41 -11.06 -10.46
C GLY A 245 -8.52 -12.52 -10.88
N VAL A 246 -8.24 -13.47 -9.98
CA VAL A 246 -8.43 -14.91 -10.24
C VAL A 246 -9.92 -15.23 -10.44
N GLY A 247 -10.80 -14.68 -9.60
CA GLY A 247 -12.26 -14.78 -9.78
C GLY A 247 -12.73 -14.21 -11.13
N PHE A 248 -12.13 -13.10 -11.58
CA PHE A 248 -12.40 -12.53 -12.91
C PHE A 248 -11.98 -13.49 -14.03
N LYS A 249 -10.84 -14.17 -13.91
CA LYS A 249 -10.40 -15.18 -14.89
C LYS A 249 -11.36 -16.37 -14.96
N LEU A 250 -11.92 -16.81 -13.84
CA LEU A 250 -12.97 -17.84 -13.84
C LEU A 250 -14.21 -17.37 -14.61
N VAL A 251 -14.67 -16.13 -14.37
CA VAL A 251 -15.81 -15.57 -15.10
C VAL A 251 -15.50 -15.40 -16.59
N GLN A 252 -14.30 -14.95 -16.96
CA GLN A 252 -13.85 -14.87 -18.34
C GLN A 252 -13.88 -16.26 -19.02
N ALA A 253 -13.39 -17.29 -18.36
CA ALA A 253 -13.40 -18.68 -18.86
C ALA A 253 -14.84 -19.20 -19.03
N LEU A 254 -15.73 -18.90 -18.09
CA LEU A 254 -17.16 -19.25 -18.21
C LEU A 254 -17.82 -18.56 -19.40
N CYS A 255 -17.52 -17.29 -19.66
CA CYS A 255 -18.02 -16.61 -20.85
C CYS A 255 -17.53 -17.29 -22.13
N MET A 256 -16.24 -17.58 -22.24
CA MET A 256 -15.65 -18.22 -23.42
C MET A 256 -16.22 -19.64 -23.62
N SER A 257 -16.30 -20.47 -22.58
CA SER A 257 -16.82 -21.83 -22.66
C SER A 257 -18.29 -21.91 -23.05
N ASN A 258 -19.10 -20.93 -22.63
CA ASN A 258 -20.53 -20.92 -22.91
C ASN A 258 -20.91 -20.00 -24.09
N MET A 259 -19.92 -19.53 -24.86
CA MET A 259 -20.12 -18.62 -26.00
C MET A 259 -20.94 -17.38 -25.63
N LEU A 260 -20.75 -16.86 -24.43
CA LEU A 260 -21.33 -15.60 -24.00
C LEU A 260 -20.50 -14.43 -24.50
N ASP A 261 -21.10 -13.26 -24.59
CA ASP A 261 -20.35 -12.04 -24.87
C ASP A 261 -19.34 -11.79 -23.76
N ILE A 262 -18.10 -11.56 -24.11
CA ILE A 262 -17.02 -11.29 -23.14
C ILE A 262 -17.26 -10.00 -22.34
N ASP A 263 -18.06 -9.09 -22.88
CA ASP A 263 -18.50 -7.88 -22.17
C ASP A 263 -19.28 -8.20 -20.89
N GLU A 264 -19.86 -9.42 -20.76
CA GLU A 264 -20.47 -9.86 -19.51
C GLU A 264 -19.45 -9.97 -18.36
N ALA A 265 -18.21 -10.40 -18.65
CA ALA A 265 -17.11 -10.36 -17.68
C ALA A 265 -16.63 -8.93 -17.43
N PHE A 266 -16.53 -8.11 -18.47
CA PHE A 266 -16.03 -6.74 -18.38
C PHE A 266 -16.95 -5.79 -17.59
N LYS A 267 -18.20 -6.19 -17.36
CA LYS A 267 -19.11 -5.48 -16.43
C LYS A 267 -18.57 -5.37 -15.00
N TYR A 268 -17.60 -6.17 -14.61
CA TYR A 268 -17.07 -6.25 -13.25
C TYR A 268 -15.64 -5.69 -13.12
N LEU A 269 -15.09 -5.05 -14.16
CA LEU A 269 -13.74 -4.50 -14.15
C LEU A 269 -13.52 -3.43 -13.07
N ASP A 270 -14.55 -2.67 -12.69
CA ASP A 270 -14.47 -1.69 -11.61
C ASP A 270 -14.23 -2.36 -10.24
N LEU A 271 -14.84 -3.53 -9.98
CA LEU A 271 -14.55 -4.33 -8.79
C LEU A 271 -13.11 -4.86 -8.81
N ALA A 272 -12.65 -5.37 -9.95
CA ALA A 272 -11.27 -5.84 -10.10
C ALA A 272 -10.25 -4.70 -9.85
N ALA A 273 -10.50 -3.48 -10.34
CA ALA A 273 -9.63 -2.33 -10.06
C ALA A 273 -9.61 -1.94 -8.57
N VAL A 274 -10.76 -2.04 -7.89
CA VAL A 274 -10.86 -1.78 -6.45
C VAL A 274 -10.10 -2.82 -5.65
N SER A 275 -10.19 -4.10 -6.01
CA SER A 275 -9.41 -5.20 -5.46
C SER A 275 -7.90 -4.97 -5.64
N ILE A 276 -7.42 -4.87 -6.88
CA ILE A 276 -6.01 -4.67 -7.23
C ILE A 276 -5.38 -3.52 -6.44
N ALA A 277 -6.11 -2.41 -6.32
CA ALA A 277 -5.63 -1.25 -5.58
C ALA A 277 -5.57 -1.48 -4.07
N SER A 278 -6.55 -2.21 -3.50
CA SER A 278 -6.70 -2.38 -2.05
C SER A 278 -5.82 -3.49 -1.49
N ASP A 279 -5.58 -4.53 -2.27
CA ASP A 279 -4.69 -5.64 -1.93
C ASP A 279 -3.21 -5.33 -2.22
N ILE A 280 -2.94 -4.17 -2.81
CA ILE A 280 -1.57 -3.65 -3.04
C ILE A 280 -0.74 -4.58 -3.94
N VAL A 281 -1.39 -5.33 -4.84
CA VAL A 281 -0.70 -6.16 -5.83
C VAL A 281 -0.02 -5.33 -6.93
N PRO A 282 1.03 -5.85 -7.60
CA PRO A 282 1.76 -5.13 -8.65
C PRO A 282 0.87 -4.58 -9.76
N ILE A 283 1.05 -3.29 -10.12
CA ILE A 283 0.36 -2.64 -11.24
C ILE A 283 1.18 -2.84 -12.54
N THR A 284 1.41 -4.10 -12.87
CA THR A 284 2.14 -4.56 -14.06
C THR A 284 1.28 -5.55 -14.85
N GLY A 285 1.70 -5.98 -16.02
CA GLY A 285 1.06 -7.03 -16.80
C GLY A 285 -0.47 -6.91 -16.85
N GLU A 286 -1.18 -7.99 -16.55
CA GLU A 286 -2.63 -8.02 -16.57
C GLU A 286 -3.26 -7.10 -15.51
N ASN A 287 -2.69 -6.97 -14.32
CA ASN A 287 -3.21 -6.04 -13.31
C ASN A 287 -3.23 -4.60 -13.81
N ARG A 288 -2.22 -4.20 -14.62
CA ARG A 288 -2.23 -2.86 -15.24
C ARG A 288 -3.37 -2.71 -16.26
N VAL A 289 -3.65 -3.75 -17.04
CA VAL A 289 -4.78 -3.75 -17.98
C VAL A 289 -6.10 -3.66 -17.21
N LEU A 290 -6.33 -4.58 -16.26
CA LEU A 290 -7.53 -4.62 -15.42
C LEU A 290 -7.76 -3.31 -14.67
N ALA A 291 -6.71 -2.76 -14.03
CA ALA A 291 -6.78 -1.49 -13.32
C ALA A 291 -7.06 -0.32 -14.26
N SER A 292 -6.47 -0.26 -15.45
CA SER A 292 -6.69 0.82 -16.42
C SER A 292 -8.14 0.86 -16.90
N PHE A 293 -8.69 -0.29 -17.29
CA PHE A 293 -10.06 -0.39 -17.77
C PHE A 293 -11.07 -0.30 -16.62
N GLY A 294 -10.75 -0.89 -15.47
CA GLY A 294 -11.58 -0.81 -14.27
C GLY A 294 -11.69 0.61 -13.72
N LEU A 295 -10.59 1.37 -13.68
CA LEU A 295 -10.61 2.80 -13.33
C LEU A 295 -11.42 3.62 -14.34
N ARG A 296 -11.31 3.31 -15.64
CA ARG A 296 -12.14 3.95 -16.66
C ARG A 296 -13.61 3.69 -16.39
N LYS A 297 -13.98 2.42 -16.14
CA LYS A 297 -15.35 2.05 -15.79
C LYS A 297 -15.81 2.74 -14.49
N LEU A 298 -15.01 2.73 -13.43
CA LEU A 298 -15.29 3.38 -12.16
C LEU A 298 -15.54 4.89 -12.31
N ASN A 299 -14.87 5.54 -13.27
CA ASN A 299 -15.03 6.96 -13.53
C ASN A 299 -16.24 7.30 -14.38
N PHE A 300 -16.56 6.50 -15.41
CA PHE A 300 -17.57 6.85 -16.41
C PHE A 300 -18.90 6.10 -16.23
N ASN A 301 -18.85 4.83 -15.81
CA ASN A 301 -20.05 3.98 -15.67
C ASN A 301 -19.84 2.95 -14.53
N PRO A 302 -19.66 3.39 -13.27
CA PRO A 302 -19.47 2.49 -12.14
C PRO A 302 -20.70 1.62 -11.88
N SER A 303 -20.48 0.43 -11.30
CA SER A 303 -21.55 -0.38 -10.71
C SER A 303 -22.28 0.42 -9.61
N ALA A 304 -23.55 0.12 -9.36
CA ALA A 304 -24.40 0.91 -8.48
C ALA A 304 -23.82 1.06 -7.06
N GLY A 305 -23.30 -0.04 -6.48
CA GLY A 305 -22.65 -0.01 -5.17
C GLY A 305 -21.40 0.87 -5.12
N LEU A 306 -20.51 0.74 -6.11
CA LEU A 306 -19.31 1.59 -6.18
C LEU A 306 -19.64 3.06 -6.48
N LYS A 307 -20.71 3.32 -7.25
CA LYS A 307 -21.21 4.67 -7.44
C LYS A 307 -21.62 5.31 -6.10
N SER A 308 -22.39 4.59 -5.30
CA SER A 308 -22.84 5.08 -3.98
C SER A 308 -21.65 5.34 -3.04
N ILE A 309 -20.64 4.45 -3.01
CA ILE A 309 -19.41 4.66 -2.23
C ILE A 309 -18.64 5.89 -2.74
N LYS A 310 -18.53 6.06 -4.04
CA LYS A 310 -17.86 7.20 -4.68
C LYS A 310 -18.52 8.52 -4.31
N ASP A 311 -19.86 8.53 -4.22
CA ASP A 311 -20.68 9.69 -3.82
C ASP A 311 -20.37 10.12 -2.39
N VAL A 312 -20.42 9.22 -1.42
CA VAL A 312 -20.08 9.53 -0.01
C VAL A 312 -18.60 9.84 0.21
N CYS A 313 -17.71 9.37 -0.69
CA CYS A 313 -16.31 9.77 -0.69
C CYS A 313 -16.07 11.21 -1.21
N GLY A 314 -17.09 11.89 -1.74
CA GLY A 314 -16.94 13.20 -2.37
C GLY A 314 -16.15 13.18 -3.68
N LEU A 315 -16.15 12.04 -4.41
CA LEU A 315 -15.37 11.82 -5.62
C LEU A 315 -16.11 12.09 -6.93
N ASN A 316 -17.34 12.62 -6.88
CA ASN A 316 -18.21 12.80 -8.06
C ASN A 316 -17.66 13.78 -9.10
N LYS A 317 -16.90 14.78 -8.65
CA LYS A 317 -16.35 15.86 -9.48
C LYS A 317 -14.85 15.68 -9.77
N LYS A 318 -14.30 14.54 -9.40
CA LYS A 318 -12.88 14.22 -9.56
C LYS A 318 -12.71 12.92 -10.34
N THR A 319 -11.70 12.85 -11.19
CA THR A 319 -11.25 11.57 -11.75
C THR A 319 -10.59 10.76 -10.65
N VAL A 320 -11.17 9.61 -10.35
CA VAL A 320 -10.69 8.65 -9.33
C VAL A 320 -9.43 7.96 -9.85
N ASP A 321 -8.40 7.94 -9.03
CA ASP A 321 -7.17 7.18 -9.25
C ASP A 321 -6.99 6.05 -8.22
N ILE A 322 -5.90 5.28 -8.33
CA ILE A 322 -5.57 4.19 -7.38
C ILE A 322 -5.47 4.72 -5.95
N SER A 323 -4.89 5.92 -5.74
CA SER A 323 -4.76 6.50 -4.40
C SER A 323 -6.12 6.80 -3.77
N ASP A 324 -7.10 7.26 -4.55
CA ASP A 324 -8.47 7.46 -4.05
C ASP A 324 -9.13 6.13 -3.64
N ILE A 325 -8.84 5.04 -4.37
CA ILE A 325 -9.32 3.72 -3.97
C ILE A 325 -8.67 3.31 -2.65
N VAL A 326 -7.34 3.34 -2.55
CA VAL A 326 -6.58 2.91 -1.36
C VAL A 326 -6.94 3.71 -0.11
N PHE A 327 -7.14 5.04 -0.24
CA PHE A 327 -7.31 5.90 0.93
C PHE A 327 -8.75 6.32 1.21
N LYS A 328 -9.69 6.09 0.28
CA LYS A 328 -11.09 6.53 0.46
C LYS A 328 -12.11 5.39 0.26
N ILE A 329 -12.05 4.66 -0.85
CA ILE A 329 -13.02 3.61 -1.19
C ILE A 329 -12.74 2.34 -0.37
N GLY A 330 -11.53 1.78 -0.48
CA GLY A 330 -11.11 0.55 0.20
C GLY A 330 -11.30 0.60 1.71
N PRO A 331 -10.86 1.68 2.42
CA PRO A 331 -11.08 1.79 3.86
C PRO A 331 -12.53 1.73 4.32
N ARG A 332 -13.49 2.18 3.50
CA ARG A 332 -14.93 2.07 3.79
C ARG A 332 -15.40 0.63 3.67
N ILE A 333 -15.06 -0.04 2.58
CA ILE A 333 -15.37 -1.46 2.39
C ILE A 333 -14.76 -2.30 3.52
N ASN A 334 -13.47 -2.09 3.85
CA ASN A 334 -12.78 -2.77 4.93
C ASN A 334 -13.36 -2.49 6.33
N ALA A 335 -14.00 -1.33 6.54
CA ALA A 335 -14.55 -0.98 7.85
C ALA A 335 -15.68 -1.93 8.27
N SER A 336 -16.48 -2.42 7.32
CA SER A 336 -17.52 -3.43 7.60
C SER A 336 -16.92 -4.71 8.18
N GLY A 337 -15.89 -5.29 7.56
CA GLY A 337 -15.21 -6.50 8.04
C GLY A 337 -14.33 -6.30 9.29
N ARG A 338 -14.06 -5.04 9.70
CA ARG A 338 -13.29 -4.73 10.93
C ARG A 338 -14.14 -4.48 12.16
N LEU A 339 -15.32 -3.93 12.01
CA LEU A 339 -16.19 -3.53 13.14
C LEU A 339 -17.52 -4.28 13.14
N HIS A 340 -17.94 -4.80 11.97
CA HIS A 340 -19.21 -5.50 11.78
C HIS A 340 -19.02 -6.74 10.90
N SER A 341 -19.74 -6.85 9.77
CA SER A 341 -19.67 -8.01 8.87
C SER A 341 -19.29 -7.62 7.44
N GLY A 342 -18.30 -8.33 6.88
CA GLY A 342 -17.92 -8.21 5.47
C GLY A 342 -19.07 -8.52 4.49
N ALA A 343 -20.08 -9.29 4.91
CA ALA A 343 -21.26 -9.57 4.12
C ALA A 343 -22.06 -8.31 3.74
N GLU A 344 -22.00 -7.25 4.55
CA GLU A 344 -22.65 -5.97 4.25
C GLU A 344 -22.00 -5.25 3.06
N ALA A 345 -20.67 -5.37 2.92
CA ALA A 345 -19.97 -4.88 1.75
C ALA A 345 -20.42 -5.59 0.47
N VAL A 346 -20.51 -6.93 0.51
CA VAL A 346 -21.03 -7.72 -0.63
C VAL A 346 -22.48 -7.33 -0.96
N GLN A 347 -23.32 -7.14 0.06
CA GLN A 347 -24.71 -6.70 -0.14
C GLN A 347 -24.77 -5.34 -0.86
N LEU A 348 -23.95 -4.37 -0.45
CA LEU A 348 -23.85 -3.07 -1.11
C LEU A 348 -23.36 -3.21 -2.55
N LEU A 349 -22.25 -3.94 -2.76
CA LEU A 349 -21.60 -4.05 -4.07
C LEU A 349 -22.44 -4.80 -5.12
N THR A 350 -23.37 -5.67 -4.68
CA THR A 350 -24.22 -6.50 -5.56
C THR A 350 -25.68 -6.02 -5.66
N SER A 351 -26.06 -5.00 -4.90
CA SER A 351 -27.42 -4.44 -4.91
C SER A 351 -27.64 -3.53 -6.13
N THR A 352 -28.89 -3.54 -6.60
CA THR A 352 -29.44 -2.58 -7.58
C THR A 352 -30.64 -1.83 -7.02
N ASN A 353 -31.04 -2.12 -5.78
CA ASN A 353 -32.14 -1.45 -5.10
C ASN A 353 -31.65 -0.16 -4.43
N ASP A 354 -32.21 0.99 -4.80
CA ASP A 354 -31.75 2.30 -4.32
C ASP A 354 -31.86 2.46 -2.79
N GLU A 355 -32.91 1.92 -2.15
CA GLU A 355 -33.05 1.98 -0.69
C GLU A 355 -31.96 1.19 0.03
N VAL A 356 -31.67 -0.02 -0.47
CA VAL A 356 -30.57 -0.86 0.08
C VAL A 356 -29.22 -0.18 -0.13
N LEU A 357 -28.99 0.39 -1.31
CA LEU A 357 -27.75 1.10 -1.64
C LEU A 357 -27.55 2.30 -0.70
N GLN A 358 -28.60 3.11 -0.49
CA GLN A 358 -28.53 4.28 0.37
C GLN A 358 -28.26 3.88 1.83
N GLN A 359 -29.02 2.90 2.35
CA GLN A 359 -28.87 2.43 3.73
C GLN A 359 -27.47 1.83 3.97
N LYS A 360 -27.06 0.85 3.14
CA LYS A 360 -25.78 0.17 3.33
C LYS A 360 -24.58 1.07 3.11
N CYS A 361 -24.68 2.04 2.22
CA CYS A 361 -23.62 3.02 2.01
C CYS A 361 -23.47 3.94 3.23
N ALA A 362 -24.58 4.36 3.84
CA ALA A 362 -24.56 5.14 5.08
C ALA A 362 -23.97 4.34 6.26
N ASP A 363 -24.36 3.07 6.40
CA ASP A 363 -23.82 2.16 7.44
C ASP A 363 -22.29 2.06 7.32
N ILE A 364 -21.78 1.73 6.13
CA ILE A 364 -20.34 1.56 5.86
C ILE A 364 -19.54 2.87 6.07
N ASP A 365 -20.10 4.03 5.71
CA ASP A 365 -19.44 5.32 5.98
C ASP A 365 -19.42 5.64 7.48
N GLY A 366 -20.48 5.27 8.20
CA GLY A 366 -20.54 5.33 9.66
C GLY A 366 -19.45 4.46 10.31
N TYR A 367 -19.34 3.20 9.90
CA TYR A 367 -18.29 2.27 10.39
C TYR A 367 -16.87 2.78 10.11
N ASN A 368 -16.66 3.37 8.93
CA ASN A 368 -15.36 3.96 8.61
C ASN A 368 -15.05 5.21 9.46
N SER A 369 -16.06 5.99 9.83
CA SER A 369 -15.89 7.14 10.72
C SER A 369 -15.56 6.67 12.14
N GLU A 370 -16.30 5.71 12.68
CA GLU A 370 -16.01 5.07 13.96
C GLU A 370 -14.61 4.45 13.99
N ARG A 371 -14.26 3.69 12.95
CA ARG A 371 -12.90 3.12 12.82
C ARG A 371 -11.82 4.20 12.88
N LYS A 372 -12.00 5.36 12.20
CA LYS A 372 -11.04 6.46 12.22
C LYS A 372 -10.89 7.08 13.60
N ASP A 373 -11.97 7.22 14.35
CA ASP A 373 -11.94 7.78 15.70
C ASP A 373 -11.23 6.84 16.67
N ILE A 374 -11.53 5.53 16.62
CA ILE A 374 -10.83 4.50 17.39
C ILE A 374 -9.34 4.46 17.00
N ASP A 375 -9.01 4.44 15.71
CA ASP A 375 -7.64 4.42 15.20
C ASP A 375 -6.85 5.65 15.70
N LYS A 376 -7.43 6.84 15.63
CA LYS A 376 -6.80 8.08 16.10
C LYS A 376 -6.55 8.04 17.60
N SER A 377 -7.57 7.74 18.40
CA SER A 377 -7.45 7.70 19.86
C SER A 377 -6.44 6.63 20.32
N THR A 378 -6.49 5.43 19.74
CA THR A 378 -5.56 4.34 20.04
C THR A 378 -4.12 4.70 19.63
N THR A 379 -3.94 5.33 18.47
CA THR A 379 -2.61 5.77 18.02
C THR A 379 -2.01 6.81 18.97
N GLU A 380 -2.78 7.81 19.39
CA GLU A 380 -2.29 8.84 20.32
C GLU A 380 -1.99 8.25 21.72
N GLU A 381 -2.78 7.28 22.17
CA GLU A 381 -2.50 6.56 23.42
C GLU A 381 -1.23 5.72 23.32
N ALA A 382 -1.06 4.97 22.21
CA ALA A 382 0.14 4.17 21.97
C ALA A 382 1.42 5.04 21.92
N LYS A 383 1.37 6.20 21.29
CA LYS A 383 2.47 7.18 21.27
C LYS A 383 2.82 7.66 22.67
N ARG A 384 1.81 8.02 23.47
CA ARG A 384 2.02 8.45 24.85
C ARG A 384 2.65 7.34 25.67
N GLN A 385 2.09 6.11 25.64
CA GLN A 385 2.62 4.96 26.35
C GLN A 385 4.08 4.66 25.97
N PHE A 386 4.44 4.81 24.67
CA PHE A 386 5.82 4.64 24.23
C PHE A 386 6.72 5.76 24.75
N ALA A 387 6.30 7.02 24.69
CA ALA A 387 7.09 8.17 25.14
C ALA A 387 7.30 8.20 26.66
N GLU A 388 6.42 7.58 27.45
CA GLU A 388 6.53 7.44 28.90
C GLU A 388 7.52 6.33 29.32
N GLN A 389 7.96 5.47 28.40
CA GLN A 389 8.96 4.44 28.72
C GLN A 389 10.33 5.09 28.99
N PRO A 390 11.05 4.67 30.03
CA PRO A 390 12.46 5.02 30.18
C PRO A 390 13.21 4.61 28.90
N ASP A 391 14.15 5.39 28.47
CA ASP A 391 15.02 5.07 27.33
C ASP A 391 14.28 4.86 25.98
N TYR A 392 13.04 5.35 25.81
CA TYR A 392 12.26 5.15 24.57
C TYR A 392 13.00 5.61 23.30
N LYS A 393 13.89 6.62 23.42
CA LYS A 393 14.71 7.12 22.31
C LYS A 393 15.79 6.13 21.86
N GLU A 394 16.27 5.28 22.76
CA GLU A 394 17.33 4.31 22.52
C GLU A 394 16.78 2.95 22.07
N LYS A 395 15.51 2.67 22.31
CA LYS A 395 14.87 1.43 21.90
C LYS A 395 14.87 1.27 20.39
N LYS A 396 15.20 0.06 19.94
CA LYS A 396 15.22 -0.29 18.51
C LYS A 396 13.97 -1.01 18.05
N SER A 397 13.10 -1.41 18.94
CA SER A 397 11.79 -1.99 18.66
C SER A 397 10.71 -1.40 19.58
N ILE A 398 9.45 -1.59 19.22
CA ILE A 398 8.30 -1.10 19.99
C ILE A 398 7.35 -2.28 20.21
N VAL A 399 7.11 -2.63 21.48
CA VAL A 399 6.09 -3.60 21.87
C VAL A 399 5.18 -2.92 22.87
N LEU A 400 3.92 -2.74 22.52
CA LEU A 400 2.93 -2.07 23.36
C LEU A 400 1.71 -2.98 23.55
N TYR A 401 1.16 -2.94 24.73
CA TYR A 401 -0.03 -3.69 25.12
C TYR A 401 -1.01 -2.83 25.88
N ASN A 402 -2.28 -2.95 25.52
CA ASN A 402 -3.37 -2.44 26.31
C ASN A 402 -4.62 -3.33 26.12
N PRO A 403 -5.25 -3.81 27.21
CA PRO A 403 -6.38 -4.75 27.12
C PRO A 403 -7.63 -4.13 26.48
N SER A 404 -7.74 -2.79 26.43
CA SER A 404 -8.90 -2.09 25.90
C SER A 404 -8.82 -1.77 24.40
N TRP A 405 -7.69 -2.01 23.74
CA TRP A 405 -7.55 -1.69 22.33
C TRP A 405 -8.35 -2.66 21.44
N ASN A 406 -8.89 -2.13 20.35
CA ASN A 406 -9.70 -2.93 19.45
C ASN A 406 -8.82 -3.83 18.56
N LYS A 407 -9.04 -5.15 18.60
CA LYS A 407 -8.30 -6.17 17.84
C LYS A 407 -8.29 -5.91 16.33
N GLY A 408 -9.38 -5.34 15.77
CA GLY A 408 -9.49 -5.01 14.34
C GLY A 408 -8.66 -3.78 13.92
N ILE A 409 -8.18 -2.99 14.90
CA ILE A 409 -7.48 -1.70 14.66
C ILE A 409 -5.98 -1.79 14.98
N VAL A 410 -5.54 -2.68 15.87
CA VAL A 410 -4.13 -2.77 16.31
C VAL A 410 -3.12 -2.86 15.15
N GLY A 411 -3.49 -3.51 14.03
CA GLY A 411 -2.63 -3.57 12.84
C GLY A 411 -2.46 -2.22 12.13
N ILE A 412 -3.47 -1.35 12.15
CA ILE A 412 -3.38 0.01 11.60
C ILE A 412 -2.49 0.87 12.51
N VAL A 413 -2.70 0.76 13.82
CA VAL A 413 -1.89 1.46 14.82
C VAL A 413 -0.43 1.03 14.72
N ALA A 414 -0.15 -0.27 14.58
CA ALA A 414 1.21 -0.78 14.40
C ALA A 414 1.90 -0.17 13.17
N SER A 415 1.19 -0.05 12.04
CA SER A 415 1.74 0.61 10.84
C SER A 415 2.09 2.08 11.11
N ARG A 416 1.18 2.83 11.74
CA ARG A 416 1.41 4.26 12.03
C ARG A 416 2.59 4.49 12.99
N ILE A 417 2.69 3.65 14.02
CA ILE A 417 3.79 3.74 14.99
C ILE A 417 5.11 3.36 14.33
N ALA A 418 5.13 2.28 13.52
CA ALA A 418 6.33 1.86 12.79
C ALA A 418 6.82 2.93 11.81
N GLU A 419 5.92 3.55 11.05
CA GLU A 419 6.24 4.64 10.12
C GLU A 419 6.73 5.90 10.84
N GLU A 420 6.12 6.25 11.97
CA GLU A 420 6.43 7.46 12.69
C GLU A 420 7.78 7.41 13.40
N PHE A 421 8.08 6.27 14.03
CA PHE A 421 9.30 6.09 14.82
C PHE A 421 10.41 5.35 14.06
N CYS A 422 10.13 4.84 12.85
CA CYS A 422 11.05 4.00 12.07
C CYS A 422 11.59 2.82 12.89
N ARG A 423 10.69 2.07 13.54
CA ARG A 423 11.00 0.93 14.41
C ARG A 423 10.09 -0.26 14.11
N PRO A 424 10.60 -1.50 14.08
CA PRO A 424 9.75 -2.69 14.12
C PRO A 424 8.80 -2.59 15.31
N THR A 425 7.49 -2.69 15.06
CA THR A 425 6.45 -2.40 16.06
C THR A 425 5.46 -3.54 16.18
N ILE A 426 5.15 -3.94 17.40
CA ILE A 426 4.09 -4.89 17.75
C ILE A 426 3.10 -4.22 18.68
N ILE A 427 1.82 -4.24 18.31
CA ILE A 427 0.70 -3.72 19.11
C ILE A 427 -0.19 -4.89 19.51
N LEU A 428 -0.43 -5.02 20.80
CA LEU A 428 -1.09 -6.17 21.45
C LEU A 428 -2.32 -5.71 22.23
N THR A 429 -3.34 -6.57 22.28
CA THR A 429 -4.57 -6.36 23.04
C THR A 429 -5.11 -7.69 23.57
N ASP A 430 -6.07 -7.64 24.47
CA ASP A 430 -6.75 -8.85 24.94
C ASP A 430 -7.53 -9.53 23.82
N SER A 431 -7.56 -10.85 23.89
CA SER A 431 -8.35 -11.73 23.04
C SER A 431 -9.13 -12.72 23.90
N ASP A 432 -9.95 -13.55 23.28
CA ASP A 432 -10.75 -14.55 23.97
C ASP A 432 -9.87 -15.53 24.78
N ASP A 433 -10.46 -16.19 25.76
CA ASP A 433 -9.83 -17.22 26.61
C ASP A 433 -8.58 -16.78 27.40
N GLY A 434 -8.48 -15.47 27.72
CA GLY A 434 -7.36 -14.94 28.48
C GLY A 434 -6.06 -14.84 27.70
N LEU A 435 -6.15 -14.96 26.38
CA LEU A 435 -5.03 -14.76 25.45
C LEU A 435 -4.85 -13.28 25.11
N VAL A 436 -3.66 -12.97 24.61
CA VAL A 436 -3.29 -11.66 24.03
C VAL A 436 -3.01 -11.86 22.56
N ALA A 437 -3.67 -11.09 21.72
CA ALA A 437 -3.46 -11.11 20.28
C ALA A 437 -2.93 -9.77 19.78
N GLY A 438 -2.18 -9.76 18.70
CA GLY A 438 -1.66 -8.53 18.15
C GLY A 438 -1.19 -8.61 16.72
N SER A 439 -0.73 -7.46 16.27
CA SER A 439 -0.20 -7.30 14.92
C SER A 439 1.14 -6.58 14.95
N GLY A 440 2.09 -7.11 14.19
CA GLY A 440 3.40 -6.51 13.99
C GLY A 440 3.54 -5.85 12.62
N ARG A 441 4.33 -4.79 12.57
CA ARG A 441 4.75 -4.10 11.35
C ARG A 441 6.25 -3.84 11.39
N SER A 442 6.90 -4.03 10.26
CA SER A 442 8.33 -3.84 10.12
C SER A 442 8.72 -2.49 9.53
N VAL A 443 10.00 -2.22 9.53
CA VAL A 443 10.65 -1.17 8.75
C VAL A 443 11.30 -1.78 7.50
N VAL A 444 11.67 -0.94 6.54
CA VAL A 444 12.27 -1.39 5.27
C VAL A 444 13.53 -2.23 5.53
N GLY A 445 13.57 -3.41 4.92
CA GLY A 445 14.73 -4.30 4.95
C GLY A 445 14.91 -5.13 6.24
N PHE A 446 14.03 -5.00 7.26
CA PHE A 446 14.08 -5.84 8.45
C PHE A 446 13.04 -6.95 8.41
N ASP A 447 13.44 -8.19 8.63
CA ASP A 447 12.56 -9.35 8.67
C ASP A 447 11.89 -9.50 10.04
N LEU A 448 10.66 -9.00 10.14
CA LEU A 448 9.83 -9.11 11.34
C LEU A 448 9.40 -10.56 11.61
N TYR A 449 9.16 -11.36 10.55
CA TYR A 449 8.73 -12.74 10.73
C TYR A 449 9.80 -13.55 11.47
N SER A 450 11.05 -13.46 11.04
CA SER A 450 12.18 -14.10 11.72
C SER A 450 12.35 -13.63 13.17
N ALA A 451 12.06 -12.35 13.46
CA ALA A 451 12.10 -11.83 14.82
C ALA A 451 11.01 -12.46 15.70
N ILE A 452 9.80 -12.63 15.19
CA ILE A 452 8.69 -13.28 15.89
C ILE A 452 8.95 -14.79 16.03
N ASP A 453 9.45 -15.45 14.98
CA ASP A 453 9.80 -16.87 14.98
C ASP A 453 10.85 -17.21 16.04
N SER A 454 11.81 -16.31 16.31
CA SER A 454 12.77 -16.46 17.40
C SER A 454 12.15 -16.54 18.79
N CYS A 455 10.86 -16.20 18.91
CA CYS A 455 10.06 -16.26 20.11
C CYS A 455 8.95 -17.33 20.06
N ALA A 456 9.00 -18.25 19.08
CA ALA A 456 7.93 -19.21 18.79
C ALA A 456 7.46 -20.03 20.00
N ASP A 457 8.38 -20.41 20.91
CA ASP A 457 8.09 -21.15 22.15
C ASP A 457 7.26 -20.35 23.18
N LEU A 458 7.19 -19.03 23.06
CA LEU A 458 6.37 -18.15 23.89
C LEU A 458 4.98 -17.89 23.27
N LEU A 459 4.77 -18.30 22.04
CA LEU A 459 3.56 -18.00 21.27
C LEU A 459 2.62 -19.19 21.21
N VAL A 460 1.33 -18.92 21.23
CA VAL A 460 0.28 -19.91 20.96
C VAL A 460 0.12 -20.11 19.45
N ASN A 461 0.18 -19.00 18.70
CA ASN A 461 0.10 -19.01 17.24
C ASN A 461 0.73 -17.73 16.68
N PHE A 462 1.33 -17.82 15.50
CA PHE A 462 1.80 -16.66 14.74
C PHE A 462 1.85 -16.99 13.25
N GLY A 463 1.85 -15.95 12.42
CA GLY A 463 1.96 -16.08 10.97
C GLY A 463 2.08 -14.72 10.30
N GLY A 464 2.56 -14.73 9.06
CA GLY A 464 2.72 -13.49 8.28
C GLY A 464 3.91 -13.55 7.33
N HIS A 465 4.43 -12.38 7.04
CA HIS A 465 5.51 -12.12 6.09
C HIS A 465 6.57 -11.19 6.71
N PRO A 466 7.73 -10.96 6.09
CA PRO A 466 8.79 -10.10 6.64
C PRO A 466 8.34 -8.69 7.05
N TYR A 467 7.28 -8.14 6.45
CA TYR A 467 6.82 -6.78 6.73
C TYR A 467 5.61 -6.68 7.66
N ALA A 468 4.83 -7.75 7.80
CA ALA A 468 3.62 -7.76 8.60
C ALA A 468 3.31 -9.16 9.12
N ALA A 469 3.01 -9.27 10.42
CA ALA A 469 2.67 -10.54 11.04
C ALA A 469 1.58 -10.37 12.09
N GLY A 470 0.82 -11.45 12.30
CA GLY A 470 -0.10 -11.60 13.43
C GLY A 470 0.47 -12.59 14.43
N LEU A 471 0.14 -12.42 15.71
CA LEU A 471 0.59 -13.33 16.77
C LEU A 471 -0.43 -13.39 17.91
N THR A 472 -0.38 -14.52 18.64
CA THR A 472 -1.20 -14.74 19.84
C THR A 472 -0.32 -15.40 20.88
N LEU A 473 -0.41 -14.95 22.12
CA LEU A 473 0.37 -15.46 23.26
C LEU A 473 -0.45 -15.46 24.53
N ARG A 474 0.04 -16.16 25.56
CA ARG A 474 -0.54 -16.10 26.91
C ARG A 474 -0.09 -14.80 27.59
N ARG A 475 -0.97 -14.21 28.41
CA ARG A 475 -0.68 -12.93 29.09
C ARG A 475 0.60 -13.01 29.96
N GLU A 476 0.86 -14.17 30.59
CA GLU A 476 2.03 -14.39 31.42
C GLU A 476 3.35 -14.30 30.62
N GLN A 477 3.29 -14.57 29.32
CA GLN A 477 4.47 -14.57 28.43
C GLN A 477 4.77 -13.18 27.83
N LEU A 478 3.92 -12.19 28.08
CA LEU A 478 4.03 -10.87 27.43
C LEU A 478 5.37 -10.18 27.71
N THR A 479 5.83 -10.19 28.95
CA THR A 479 7.09 -9.55 29.34
C THR A 479 8.29 -10.26 28.74
N ASP A 480 8.32 -11.59 28.78
CA ASP A 480 9.42 -12.39 28.25
C ASP A 480 9.50 -12.27 26.72
N PHE A 481 8.33 -12.26 26.06
CA PHE A 481 8.22 -12.01 24.63
C PHE A 481 8.79 -10.63 24.27
N ALA A 482 8.36 -9.57 24.95
CA ALA A 482 8.81 -8.20 24.66
C ALA A 482 10.33 -8.06 24.81
N ILE A 483 10.92 -8.64 25.87
CA ILE A 483 12.38 -8.62 26.09
C ILE A 483 13.10 -9.42 25.02
N ARG A 484 12.63 -10.61 24.67
CA ARG A 484 13.29 -11.48 23.69
C ARG A 484 13.22 -10.88 22.30
N PHE A 485 12.05 -10.34 21.92
CA PHE A 485 11.86 -9.67 20.64
C PHE A 485 12.80 -8.45 20.52
N ASP A 486 12.85 -7.58 21.54
CA ASP A 486 13.74 -6.42 21.52
C ASP A 486 15.21 -6.83 21.44
N ASN A 487 15.64 -7.87 22.15
CA ASN A 487 17.01 -8.41 22.09
C ASN A 487 17.34 -8.94 20.67
N PHE A 488 16.41 -9.61 20.01
CA PHE A 488 16.61 -10.07 18.62
C PHE A 488 16.74 -8.88 17.68
N VAL A 489 15.84 -7.90 17.77
CA VAL A 489 15.89 -6.69 16.95
C VAL A 489 17.20 -5.95 17.19
N CYS A 490 17.61 -5.74 18.43
CA CYS A 490 18.85 -5.04 18.77
C CYS A 490 20.11 -5.67 18.16
N ARG A 491 20.13 -6.99 17.98
CA ARG A 491 21.26 -7.73 17.41
C ARG A 491 21.30 -7.75 15.89
N ASN A 492 20.13 -7.66 15.23
CA ASN A 492 19.99 -7.92 13.81
C ASN A 492 19.62 -6.68 12.98
N ILE A 493 19.08 -5.62 13.59
CA ILE A 493 18.70 -4.42 12.88
C ILE A 493 19.91 -3.55 12.55
N LEU A 494 19.99 -3.11 11.31
CA LEU A 494 21.05 -2.21 10.86
C LEU A 494 20.69 -0.75 11.19
N PRO A 495 21.68 0.12 11.49
CA PRO A 495 21.42 1.53 11.81
C PRO A 495 20.62 2.27 10.72
N GLU A 496 20.89 1.98 9.45
CA GLU A 496 20.19 2.56 8.30
C GLU A 496 18.72 2.15 8.21
N GLN A 497 18.31 1.02 8.78
CA GLN A 497 16.91 0.57 8.84
C GLN A 497 16.08 1.34 9.89
N LEU A 498 16.75 2.05 10.79
CA LEU A 498 16.13 2.90 11.82
C LEU A 498 15.97 4.36 11.37
N ILE A 499 16.33 4.66 10.15
CA ILE A 499 16.29 5.99 9.53
C ILE A 499 15.34 5.93 8.33
N PRO A 500 14.45 6.93 8.12
CA PRO A 500 13.62 6.98 6.93
C PRO A 500 14.45 6.90 5.66
N GLN A 501 14.03 6.05 4.74
CA GLN A 501 14.67 5.89 3.44
C GLN A 501 13.73 6.39 2.35
N ILE A 502 14.27 7.09 1.38
CA ILE A 502 13.53 7.62 0.24
C ILE A 502 14.23 7.13 -1.03
N ASP A 503 13.56 6.24 -1.74
CA ASP A 503 14.04 5.79 -3.03
C ASP A 503 13.71 6.84 -4.09
N ILE A 504 14.74 7.30 -4.80
CA ILE A 504 14.67 8.32 -5.83
C ILE A 504 14.92 7.66 -7.19
N ASP A 505 13.95 7.78 -8.07
CA ASP A 505 14.01 7.18 -9.42
C ASP A 505 15.06 7.89 -10.29
N THR A 506 15.11 9.22 -10.25
CA THR A 506 16.08 9.98 -11.05
C THR A 506 16.27 11.42 -10.54
N GLU A 507 17.47 11.94 -10.79
CA GLU A 507 17.75 13.38 -10.66
C GLU A 507 17.27 14.09 -11.93
N ILE A 508 16.75 15.31 -11.79
CA ILE A 508 16.22 16.09 -12.89
C ILE A 508 16.37 17.60 -12.61
N ASP A 509 16.74 18.35 -13.64
CA ASP A 509 16.72 19.81 -13.57
C ASP A 509 15.33 20.35 -13.84
N PHE A 510 14.96 21.48 -13.22
CA PHE A 510 13.66 22.12 -13.44
C PHE A 510 13.41 22.48 -14.92
N THR A 511 14.44 22.76 -15.68
CA THR A 511 14.35 23.04 -17.12
C THR A 511 13.91 21.85 -17.95
N SER A 512 14.14 20.61 -17.47
CA SER A 512 13.71 19.37 -18.11
C SER A 512 12.23 19.06 -17.87
N ILE A 513 11.60 19.66 -16.85
CA ILE A 513 10.18 19.47 -16.52
C ILE A 513 9.30 20.32 -17.45
N THR A 514 9.30 19.97 -18.71
CA THR A 514 8.52 20.69 -19.74
C THR A 514 7.05 20.21 -19.77
N PRO A 515 6.13 20.96 -20.40
CA PRO A 515 4.75 20.50 -20.62
C PRO A 515 4.67 19.15 -21.35
N LYS A 516 5.61 18.87 -22.27
CA LYS A 516 5.72 17.55 -22.94
C LYS A 516 6.10 16.47 -21.95
N PHE A 517 7.09 16.72 -21.09
CA PHE A 517 7.51 15.80 -20.04
C PHE A 517 6.34 15.43 -19.13
N ILE A 518 5.63 16.42 -18.60
CA ILE A 518 4.47 16.20 -17.70
C ILE A 518 3.36 15.41 -18.39
N ARG A 519 3.05 15.73 -19.65
CA ARG A 519 2.02 15.01 -20.43
C ARG A 519 2.37 13.53 -20.62
N ILE A 520 3.64 13.20 -20.82
CA ILE A 520 4.08 11.81 -20.96
C ILE A 520 4.12 11.13 -19.59
N LEU A 521 4.62 11.82 -18.55
CA LEU A 521 4.63 11.31 -17.18
C LEU A 521 3.22 10.89 -16.70
N LYS A 522 2.19 11.66 -17.05
CA LYS A 522 0.79 11.30 -16.74
C LYS A 522 0.33 9.99 -17.40
N GLN A 523 0.93 9.59 -18.52
CA GLN A 523 0.60 8.32 -19.19
C GLN A 523 1.19 7.08 -18.49
N PHE A 524 2.09 7.27 -17.50
CA PHE A 524 2.55 6.17 -16.66
C PHE A 524 1.44 5.65 -15.73
N ALA A 525 0.39 6.42 -15.48
CA ALA A 525 -0.76 5.95 -14.70
C ALA A 525 -1.44 4.72 -15.36
N PRO A 526 -2.11 3.85 -14.55
CA PRO A 526 -2.29 3.94 -13.10
C PRO A 526 -1.02 3.63 -12.32
N PHE A 527 -0.81 4.39 -11.23
CA PHE A 527 0.33 4.21 -10.33
C PHE A 527 -0.04 3.28 -9.16
N GLY A 528 0.91 2.47 -8.72
CA GLY A 528 0.78 1.54 -7.60
C GLY A 528 2.03 0.67 -7.49
N PRO A 529 2.02 -0.41 -6.71
CA PRO A 529 3.20 -1.26 -6.53
C PRO A 529 3.84 -1.66 -7.87
N HIS A 530 5.16 -1.68 -7.93
CA HIS A 530 6.00 -1.88 -9.12
C HIS A 530 5.83 -0.83 -10.25
N ASN A 531 4.91 0.11 -10.08
CA ASN A 531 4.75 1.30 -10.90
C ASN A 531 4.38 2.51 -10.02
N MET A 532 5.15 2.75 -8.96
CA MET A 532 4.91 3.87 -8.06
C MET A 532 5.03 5.22 -8.78
N LYS A 533 4.38 6.27 -8.23
CA LYS A 533 4.61 7.64 -8.71
C LYS A 533 6.11 7.94 -8.63
N PRO A 534 6.75 8.38 -9.73
CA PRO A 534 8.18 8.65 -9.72
C PRO A 534 8.57 9.72 -8.72
N VAL A 535 9.63 9.45 -7.99
CA VAL A 535 10.28 10.38 -7.08
C VAL A 535 11.50 10.97 -7.78
N PHE A 536 11.49 12.28 -7.90
CA PHE A 536 12.57 13.05 -8.51
C PHE A 536 13.39 13.74 -7.44
N CYS A 537 14.65 14.05 -7.76
CA CYS A 537 15.51 14.91 -6.97
C CYS A 537 16.00 16.09 -7.82
N THR A 538 16.03 17.28 -7.24
CA THR A 538 16.62 18.48 -7.84
C THR A 538 17.48 19.20 -6.82
N HIS A 539 18.67 19.60 -7.25
CA HIS A 539 19.70 20.22 -6.41
C HIS A 539 19.79 21.73 -6.61
N GLY A 540 20.31 22.42 -5.58
CA GLY A 540 20.70 23.82 -5.68
C GLY A 540 19.55 24.79 -5.85
N LEU A 541 18.41 24.54 -5.20
CA LEU A 541 17.21 25.36 -5.31
C LEU A 541 17.20 26.50 -4.31
N SER A 542 16.73 27.66 -4.75
CA SER A 542 16.51 28.86 -3.93
C SER A 542 15.06 29.33 -4.04
N ASP A 543 14.67 30.24 -3.16
CA ASP A 543 13.33 30.85 -3.21
C ASP A 543 13.18 31.75 -4.43
N PHE A 544 12.03 31.66 -5.10
CA PHE A 544 11.69 32.53 -6.21
C PHE A 544 10.92 33.77 -5.73
N GLN A 545 11.55 34.94 -5.80
CA GLN A 545 10.96 36.26 -5.50
C GLN A 545 10.33 36.36 -4.08
N ASN A 546 10.89 35.72 -3.09
CA ASN A 546 10.40 35.69 -1.70
C ASN A 546 8.95 35.18 -1.53
N GLN A 547 8.51 34.26 -2.40
CA GLN A 547 7.12 33.79 -2.40
C GLN A 547 6.88 32.59 -1.49
N SER A 548 7.92 31.89 -1.02
CA SER A 548 7.79 30.77 -0.09
C SER A 548 7.21 31.23 1.25
N ARG A 549 6.29 30.44 1.83
CA ARG A 549 5.62 30.77 3.09
C ARG A 549 5.12 29.56 3.83
N LEU A 550 4.91 29.72 5.11
CA LEU A 550 4.20 28.73 5.94
C LEU A 550 2.71 28.69 5.57
N ILE A 551 2.12 27.52 5.68
CA ILE A 551 0.70 27.25 5.43
C ILE A 551 0.14 26.30 6.50
N GLY A 552 -1.21 26.15 6.53
CA GLY A 552 -1.92 25.35 7.52
C GLY A 552 -2.36 26.18 8.73
N LYS A 553 -3.29 25.64 9.54
CA LYS A 553 -3.84 26.36 10.70
C LYS A 553 -2.77 26.75 11.72
N ASP A 554 -1.77 25.87 11.91
CA ASP A 554 -0.70 26.05 12.91
C ASP A 554 0.63 26.47 12.28
N ASN A 555 0.62 26.90 11.01
CA ASN A 555 1.84 27.25 10.26
C ASN A 555 2.92 26.15 10.29
N THR A 556 2.52 24.90 10.31
CA THR A 556 3.43 23.74 10.38
C THR A 556 3.88 23.23 9.02
N HIS A 557 3.13 23.55 7.97
CA HIS A 557 3.41 23.12 6.59
C HIS A 557 4.02 24.28 5.80
N ALA A 558 4.63 23.98 4.65
CA ALA A 558 5.23 24.99 3.79
C ALA A 558 4.69 24.93 2.36
N LYS A 559 4.40 26.09 1.79
CA LYS A 559 4.35 26.30 0.35
C LYS A 559 5.68 26.95 -0.05
N LEU A 560 6.44 26.24 -0.88
CA LEU A 560 7.73 26.68 -1.39
C LEU A 560 7.57 27.02 -2.87
N VAL A 561 8.09 28.18 -3.28
CA VAL A 561 8.18 28.57 -4.70
C VAL A 561 9.64 28.59 -5.06
N LEU A 562 10.08 27.54 -5.74
CA LEU A 562 11.49 27.22 -5.89
C LEU A 562 11.97 27.41 -7.32
N THR A 563 13.20 27.89 -7.46
CA THR A 563 13.89 28.07 -8.74
C THR A 563 15.33 27.55 -8.67
N GLN A 564 15.82 27.04 -9.79
CA GLN A 564 17.21 26.59 -9.96
C GLN A 564 18.07 27.65 -10.66
N ASN A 565 17.47 28.43 -11.54
CA ASN A 565 18.19 29.39 -12.42
C ASN A 565 17.61 30.81 -12.41
N GLY A 566 16.65 31.09 -11.54
CA GLY A 566 15.98 32.38 -11.44
C GLY A 566 14.89 32.67 -12.51
N HIS A 567 14.69 31.76 -13.47
CA HIS A 567 13.71 31.92 -14.57
C HIS A 567 12.63 30.82 -14.53
N THR A 568 13.04 29.55 -14.41
CA THR A 568 12.12 28.43 -14.29
C THR A 568 11.82 28.19 -12.81
N PHE A 569 10.54 28.18 -12.44
CA PHE A 569 10.12 27.95 -11.05
C PHE A 569 8.95 26.99 -10.98
N PHE A 570 8.82 26.34 -9.84
CA PHE A 570 7.69 25.45 -9.52
C PHE A 570 7.16 25.73 -8.11
N ASP A 571 5.84 25.63 -7.98
CA ASP A 571 5.16 25.57 -6.70
C ASP A 571 5.36 24.19 -6.07
N GLY A 572 5.85 24.15 -4.84
CA GLY A 572 5.99 22.94 -4.04
C GLY A 572 5.19 23.04 -2.74
N VAL A 573 4.67 21.91 -2.27
CA VAL A 573 4.07 21.80 -0.93
C VAL A 573 4.82 20.74 -0.13
N ALA A 574 5.24 21.13 1.06
CA ALA A 574 5.83 20.25 2.06
C ALA A 574 4.86 20.10 3.23
N PHE A 575 4.26 18.92 3.36
CA PHE A 575 3.44 18.56 4.51
C PHE A 575 4.31 17.99 5.61
N CYS A 576 4.39 18.66 6.75
CA CYS A 576 5.13 18.20 7.91
C CYS A 576 4.33 17.13 8.66
N SER A 577 4.34 15.93 8.13
CA SER A 577 3.74 14.72 8.71
C SER A 577 4.76 13.60 8.72
N GLY A 578 4.50 12.53 9.47
CA GLY A 578 5.46 11.44 9.64
C GLY A 578 6.79 11.97 10.21
N TYR A 579 7.91 11.53 9.67
CA TYR A 579 9.25 11.99 10.08
C TYR A 579 9.51 13.47 9.79
N MET A 580 8.89 14.06 8.75
CA MET A 580 9.06 15.47 8.41
C MET A 580 8.46 16.43 9.43
N ARG A 581 7.63 15.98 10.38
CA ARG A 581 7.10 16.85 11.44
C ARG A 581 8.19 17.43 12.34
N HIS A 582 9.38 16.86 12.35
CA HIS A 582 10.53 17.35 13.10
C HIS A 582 11.26 18.48 12.39
N TYR A 583 10.90 18.80 11.14
CA TYR A 583 11.50 19.86 10.35
C TYR A 583 10.99 21.24 10.80
N ASN A 584 11.90 22.14 11.04
CA ASN A 584 11.54 23.54 11.26
C ASN A 584 11.40 24.26 9.91
N MET A 585 10.19 24.27 9.35
CA MET A 585 9.93 24.87 8.03
C MET A 585 10.17 26.40 8.01
N ALA A 586 10.04 27.09 9.14
CA ALA A 586 10.36 28.52 9.21
C ALA A 586 11.85 28.74 8.94
N ASN A 587 12.73 27.95 9.59
CA ASN A 587 14.17 28.06 9.38
C ASN A 587 14.56 27.74 7.93
N ILE A 588 13.92 26.74 7.30
CA ILE A 588 14.17 26.38 5.90
C ILE A 588 13.77 27.54 4.98
N ILE A 589 12.59 28.12 5.19
CA ILE A 589 12.12 29.26 4.42
C ILE A 589 13.05 30.47 4.59
N ASP A 590 13.46 30.78 5.81
CA ASP A 590 14.39 31.87 6.09
C ASP A 590 15.74 31.64 5.42
N HIS A 591 16.25 30.39 5.42
CA HIS A 591 17.49 30.03 4.75
C HIS A 591 17.41 30.30 3.24
N ILE A 592 16.39 29.83 2.53
CA ILE A 592 16.26 30.00 1.08
C ILE A 592 15.96 31.45 0.68
N LYS A 593 15.26 32.21 1.52
CA LYS A 593 15.04 33.67 1.32
C LYS A 593 16.31 34.50 1.48
N ASN A 594 17.22 34.05 2.33
CA ASN A 594 18.53 34.66 2.52
C ASN A 594 19.59 34.16 1.53
N LYS A 595 19.17 33.70 0.34
CA LYS A 595 20.02 33.17 -0.73
C LYS A 595 20.73 31.83 -0.41
N GLY A 596 20.33 31.13 0.65
CA GLY A 596 20.73 29.76 0.87
C GLY A 596 20.09 28.84 -0.16
N GLN A 597 20.66 27.67 -0.33
CA GLN A 597 20.18 26.66 -1.28
C GLN A 597 19.71 25.40 -0.57
N ILE A 598 18.78 24.70 -1.19
CA ILE A 598 18.28 23.40 -0.74
C ILE A 598 18.24 22.42 -1.89
N ASP A 599 18.34 21.14 -1.54
CA ASP A 599 17.96 20.03 -2.41
C ASP A 599 16.60 19.51 -1.95
N ILE A 600 15.77 19.08 -2.89
CA ILE A 600 14.49 18.45 -2.58
C ILE A 600 14.32 17.13 -3.31
N CYS A 601 13.62 16.17 -2.68
CA CYS A 601 13.01 15.07 -3.41
C CYS A 601 11.48 15.22 -3.39
N TYR A 602 10.84 14.88 -4.50
CA TYR A 602 9.44 15.20 -4.73
C TYR A 602 8.79 14.30 -5.79
N THR A 603 7.45 14.25 -5.76
CA THR A 603 6.63 13.78 -6.88
C THR A 603 5.96 14.97 -7.57
N ILE A 604 5.66 14.85 -8.87
CA ILE A 604 4.93 15.86 -9.62
C ILE A 604 3.45 15.46 -9.65
N GLU A 605 2.58 16.34 -9.16
CA GLU A 605 1.14 16.06 -9.03
C GLU A 605 0.30 17.20 -9.61
N ASP A 606 -0.94 16.87 -9.99
CA ASP A 606 -1.93 17.88 -10.38
C ASP A 606 -2.55 18.49 -9.13
N ASN A 607 -2.51 19.81 -9.04
CA ASN A 607 -3.27 20.58 -8.07
C ASN A 607 -4.50 21.17 -8.76
N ASN A 608 -5.68 20.71 -8.37
CA ASN A 608 -6.95 21.25 -8.84
C ASN A 608 -7.50 22.22 -7.79
N PHE A 609 -7.34 23.51 -8.05
CA PHE A 609 -7.86 24.55 -7.18
C PHE A 609 -8.82 25.45 -7.96
N ASN A 610 -10.06 25.56 -7.51
CA ASN A 610 -11.12 26.37 -8.14
C ASN A 610 -11.34 26.08 -9.65
N GLY A 611 -11.15 24.80 -10.06
CA GLY A 611 -11.32 24.40 -11.47
C GLY A 611 -10.10 24.66 -12.36
N SER A 612 -9.06 25.28 -11.84
CA SER A 612 -7.76 25.42 -12.52
C SER A 612 -6.83 24.27 -12.12
N ILE A 613 -6.31 23.55 -13.10
CA ILE A 613 -5.35 22.46 -12.88
C ILE A 613 -3.95 23.01 -13.14
N THR A 614 -3.12 23.00 -12.11
CA THR A 614 -1.70 23.36 -12.18
C THR A 614 -0.85 22.18 -11.73
N ASN A 615 0.39 22.09 -12.24
CA ASN A 615 1.33 21.10 -11.74
C ASN A 615 2.03 21.63 -10.49
N GLN A 616 2.15 20.78 -9.48
CA GLN A 616 2.74 21.09 -8.20
C GLN A 616 3.72 20.00 -7.77
N LEU A 617 4.82 20.39 -7.11
CA LEU A 617 5.76 19.47 -6.51
C LEU A 617 5.24 19.07 -5.13
N MET A 618 4.98 17.78 -4.93
CA MET A 618 4.70 17.24 -3.61
C MET A 618 6.02 16.83 -2.98
N ILE A 619 6.54 17.68 -2.11
CA ILE A 619 7.85 17.52 -1.49
C ILE A 619 7.81 16.39 -0.48
N ARG A 620 8.74 15.45 -0.63
CA ARG A 620 8.91 14.29 0.23
C ARG A 620 9.99 14.53 1.28
N ASP A 621 11.02 15.27 0.92
CA ASP A 621 12.11 15.61 1.83
C ASP A 621 12.92 16.82 1.34
N ILE A 622 13.67 17.44 2.25
CA ILE A 622 14.45 18.64 2.01
C ILE A 622 15.82 18.48 2.66
N ARG A 623 16.88 18.81 1.93
CA ARG A 623 18.26 18.95 2.45
C ARG A 623 18.73 20.40 2.29
N ILE A 624 19.31 20.94 3.35
CA ILE A 624 19.92 22.27 3.31
C ILE A 624 21.35 22.11 2.79
N ILE A 625 21.74 22.92 1.82
CA ILE A 625 23.10 23.00 1.32
C ILE A 625 23.82 24.08 2.15
N CYS A 626 24.87 23.67 2.86
CA CYS A 626 25.71 24.54 3.70
C CYS A 626 26.83 25.17 2.90
#